data_a5340481cf7fde8d04b8ea2162ba4da8
#
_entry.id   a5340481cf7fde8d04b8ea2162ba4da8
#
_cell.length_a   1.000
_cell.length_b   1.000
_cell.length_c   1.000
_cell.angle_alpha   90.00
_cell.angle_beta   90.00
_cell.angle_gamma   90.00
#
_symmetry.space_group_name_H-M   'P 1'
#
loop_
_entity.id
_entity.type
_entity.pdbx_description
1 polymer ?
#
loop_
_entity_poly.entity_id
_entity_poly.type
_entity_poly.pdbx_seq_one_letter_code
_entity_poly.pdbx_strand_id
1 'polypeptide(L)'
;MNEAPQLAARRLAAGALREGYKPQALHKYTDTDGTPLHWRIRLKNHDTGDKWIRPMKLNGDGYVLGEPDYPEGKPLYRLRDLAAQPDDPVIVCEGEWCADALAKAGALATTSGAADSAGKTDWRALAGRRVILWPDNDEAGQRYADAVAAILLALGCTVFIVDVAVLVDVAVLVDVEV
;
A
#
# COMPACT_ATOMS: atom_id res chain seq x y z
N MET A 1 27.47 7.70 -11.46
CA MET A 1 27.12 6.78 -10.33
C MET A 1 25.78 7.20 -9.82
N ASN A 2 24.74 6.37 -10.00
CA ASN A 2 23.40 6.74 -9.56
C ASN A 2 23.34 6.74 -8.02
N GLU A 3 22.79 7.82 -7.43
CA GLU A 3 22.52 7.91 -6.00
C GLU A 3 21.68 6.72 -5.53
N ALA A 4 22.00 6.13 -4.38
CA ALA A 4 21.17 5.05 -3.82
C ALA A 4 19.79 5.60 -3.41
N PRO A 5 18.68 4.86 -3.64
CA PRO A 5 17.33 5.33 -3.31
C PRO A 5 17.15 5.80 -1.87
N GLN A 6 17.84 5.16 -0.91
CA GLN A 6 17.80 5.53 0.51
C GLN A 6 18.43 6.90 0.79
N LEU A 7 19.54 7.22 0.10
CA LEU A 7 20.21 8.52 0.22
C LEU A 7 19.35 9.61 -0.42
N ALA A 8 18.79 9.33 -1.59
CA ALA A 8 17.86 10.23 -2.28
C ALA A 8 16.64 10.54 -1.41
N ALA A 9 16.03 9.50 -0.79
CA ALA A 9 14.89 9.68 0.08
C ALA A 9 15.21 10.59 1.29
N ARG A 10 16.39 10.42 1.91
CA ARG A 10 16.84 11.30 3.00
C ARG A 10 17.05 12.74 2.54
N ARG A 11 17.67 12.94 1.39
CA ARG A 11 17.89 14.28 0.79
C ARG A 11 16.56 14.97 0.50
N LEU A 12 15.63 14.26 -0.13
CA LEU A 12 14.32 14.79 -0.51
C LEU A 12 13.41 15.06 0.69
N ALA A 13 13.58 14.31 1.79
CA ALA A 13 12.83 14.49 3.03
C ALA A 13 13.53 15.44 4.02
N ALA A 14 14.61 16.10 3.67
CA ALA A 14 15.44 16.90 4.60
C ALA A 14 14.65 17.99 5.36
N GLY A 15 13.61 18.58 4.75
CA GLY A 15 12.70 19.52 5.40
C GLY A 15 11.97 18.86 6.57
N ALA A 16 11.23 17.80 6.28
CA ALA A 16 10.46 17.05 7.27
C ALA A 16 11.36 16.47 8.39
N LEU A 17 12.57 16.00 8.05
CA LEU A 17 13.52 15.53 9.06
C LEU A 17 13.92 16.64 10.04
N ARG A 18 14.09 17.88 9.58
CA ARG A 18 14.36 19.05 10.46
C ARG A 18 13.15 19.42 11.32
N GLU A 19 11.94 19.13 10.85
CA GLU A 19 10.67 19.34 11.58
C GLU A 19 10.37 18.22 12.57
N GLY A 20 11.31 17.31 12.84
CA GLY A 20 11.16 16.24 13.83
C GLY A 20 10.57 14.92 13.32
N TYR A 21 10.24 14.82 12.04
CA TYR A 21 9.82 13.54 11.47
C TYR A 21 10.97 12.53 11.47
N LYS A 22 10.65 11.26 11.70
CA LYS A 22 11.60 10.15 11.68
C LYS A 22 11.28 9.18 10.54
N PRO A 23 12.29 8.62 9.85
CA PRO A 23 12.08 7.61 8.82
C PRO A 23 11.38 6.38 9.38
N GLN A 24 10.36 5.89 8.67
CA GLN A 24 9.66 4.63 8.97
C GLN A 24 9.88 3.59 7.89
N ALA A 25 9.66 3.96 6.62
CA ALA A 25 9.79 3.05 5.50
C ALA A 25 10.14 3.78 4.20
N LEU A 26 10.69 3.01 3.27
CA LEU A 26 10.83 3.37 1.86
C LEU A 26 10.22 2.22 1.05
N HIS A 27 8.92 2.35 0.74
CA HIS A 27 8.17 1.34 0.01
C HIS A 27 8.54 1.40 -1.48
N LYS A 28 8.99 0.28 -2.03
CA LYS A 28 9.41 0.16 -3.43
C LYS A 28 8.29 -0.46 -4.26
N TYR A 29 7.81 0.26 -5.25
CA TYR A 29 6.91 -0.26 -6.28
C TYR A 29 7.75 -0.83 -7.42
N THR A 30 7.36 -2.01 -7.89
CA THR A 30 8.03 -2.70 -9.00
C THR A 30 6.99 -3.14 -10.02
N ASP A 31 7.43 -3.40 -11.24
CA ASP A 31 6.67 -4.21 -12.18
C ASP A 31 6.67 -5.70 -11.78
N THR A 32 6.08 -6.53 -12.63
CA THR A 32 5.99 -7.99 -12.42
C THR A 32 7.35 -8.69 -12.41
N ASP A 33 8.35 -8.14 -13.08
CA ASP A 33 9.71 -8.69 -13.16
C ASP A 33 10.59 -8.20 -12.00
N GLY A 34 10.08 -7.25 -11.21
CA GLY A 34 10.77 -6.67 -10.07
C GLY A 34 11.60 -5.43 -10.40
N THR A 35 11.50 -4.89 -11.62
CA THR A 35 12.12 -3.63 -12.00
C THR A 35 11.48 -2.49 -11.22
N PRO A 36 12.27 -1.61 -10.58
CA PRO A 36 11.73 -0.50 -9.82
C PRO A 36 10.98 0.50 -10.69
N LEU A 37 9.76 0.85 -10.31
CA LEU A 37 8.91 1.86 -10.95
C LEU A 37 9.00 3.22 -10.23
N HIS A 38 8.77 3.19 -8.92
CA HIS A 38 8.90 4.35 -8.04
C HIS A 38 8.98 3.89 -6.58
N TRP A 39 9.12 4.85 -5.67
CA TRP A 39 9.14 4.62 -4.23
C TRP A 39 8.17 5.55 -3.53
N ARG A 40 7.70 5.15 -2.33
CA ARG A 40 7.01 6.05 -1.41
C ARG A 40 7.82 6.17 -0.13
N ILE A 41 8.22 7.39 0.17
CA ILE A 41 8.93 7.73 1.40
C ILE A 41 7.88 7.91 2.50
N ARG A 42 8.04 7.20 3.62
CA ARG A 42 7.17 7.32 4.78
C ARG A 42 7.98 7.74 6.00
N LEU A 43 7.62 8.88 6.56
CA LEU A 43 8.13 9.38 7.83
C LEU A 43 6.96 9.57 8.81
N LYS A 44 7.25 9.59 10.11
CA LYS A 44 6.28 9.90 11.16
C LYS A 44 6.90 10.87 12.16
N ASN A 45 6.14 11.86 12.59
CA ASN A 45 6.44 12.63 13.77
C ASN A 45 5.84 11.90 14.98
N HIS A 46 6.69 11.49 15.94
CA HIS A 46 6.25 10.73 17.10
C HIS A 46 5.58 11.58 18.16
N ASP A 47 5.84 12.89 18.15
CA ASP A 47 5.26 13.83 19.12
C ASP A 47 3.83 14.22 18.74
N THR A 48 3.56 14.41 17.44
CA THR A 48 2.23 14.80 16.92
C THR A 48 1.43 13.62 16.36
N GLY A 49 2.08 12.51 16.04
CA GLY A 49 1.48 11.38 15.36
C GLY A 49 1.37 11.54 13.83
N ASP A 50 1.70 12.72 13.29
CA ASP A 50 1.56 13.04 11.88
C ASP A 50 2.45 12.19 11.00
N LYS A 51 1.94 11.88 9.81
CA LYS A 51 2.64 11.13 8.77
C LYS A 51 3.02 12.07 7.62
N TRP A 52 4.27 12.00 7.18
CA TRP A 52 4.74 12.62 5.95
C TRP A 52 5.00 11.51 4.93
N ILE A 53 4.15 11.43 3.90
CA ILE A 53 4.22 10.41 2.87
C ILE A 53 4.34 11.10 1.52
N ARG A 54 5.39 10.80 0.76
CA ARG A 54 5.62 11.39 -0.56
C ARG A 54 6.14 10.34 -1.53
N PRO A 55 5.63 10.32 -2.76
CA PRO A 55 6.23 9.53 -3.83
C PRO A 55 7.57 10.12 -4.27
N MET A 56 8.45 9.23 -4.70
CA MET A 56 9.76 9.54 -5.26
C MET A 56 9.97 8.71 -6.51
N LYS A 57 10.38 9.36 -7.59
CA LYS A 57 10.67 8.71 -8.88
C LYS A 57 12.06 9.02 -9.37
N LEU A 58 12.55 8.16 -10.27
CA LEU A 58 13.76 8.44 -11.07
C LEU A 58 13.47 9.56 -12.06
N ASN A 59 14.43 10.46 -12.24
CA ASN A 59 14.41 11.52 -13.24
C ASN A 59 15.84 11.71 -13.79
N GLY A 60 16.10 11.14 -14.96
CA GLY A 60 17.47 11.03 -15.47
C GLY A 60 18.36 10.24 -14.52
N ASP A 61 19.48 10.81 -14.11
CA ASP A 61 20.47 10.16 -13.24
C ASP A 61 20.18 10.34 -11.73
N GLY A 62 19.08 10.98 -11.36
CA GLY A 62 18.73 11.29 -9.98
C GLY A 62 17.29 11.00 -9.61
N TYR A 63 16.92 11.36 -8.38
CA TYR A 63 15.57 11.18 -7.85
C TYR A 63 14.93 12.51 -7.50
N VAL A 64 13.61 12.61 -7.77
CA VAL A 64 12.76 13.76 -7.45
C VAL A 64 11.50 13.30 -6.74
N LEU A 65 10.84 14.18 -5.97
CA LEU A 65 9.51 13.93 -5.46
C LEU A 65 8.50 13.94 -6.62
N GLY A 66 7.54 13.04 -6.55
CA GLY A 66 6.47 12.88 -7.52
C GLY A 66 6.29 11.43 -7.95
N GLU A 67 5.13 11.12 -8.49
CA GLU A 67 4.85 9.83 -9.14
C GLU A 67 5.23 9.88 -10.61
N PRO A 68 5.59 8.74 -11.22
CA PRO A 68 5.60 8.62 -12.67
C PRO A 68 4.20 8.87 -13.25
N ASP A 69 4.11 9.14 -14.53
CA ASP A 69 2.85 9.10 -15.25
C ASP A 69 2.46 7.65 -15.49
N TYR A 70 1.20 7.31 -15.15
CA TYR A 70 0.62 5.98 -15.32
C TYR A 70 -0.68 6.10 -16.13
N PRO A 71 -0.61 6.18 -17.46
CA PRO A 71 -1.79 6.41 -18.31
C PRO A 71 -2.84 5.30 -18.21
N GLU A 72 -2.44 4.08 -17.86
CA GLU A 72 -3.34 2.95 -17.67
C GLU A 72 -3.75 2.71 -16.20
N GLY A 73 -3.37 3.60 -15.31
CA GLY A 73 -3.60 3.48 -13.85
C GLY A 73 -2.33 3.13 -13.08
N LYS A 74 -2.31 3.50 -11.82
CA LYS A 74 -1.16 3.23 -10.92
C LYS A 74 -0.99 1.74 -10.67
N PRO A 75 0.25 1.22 -10.61
CA PRO A 75 0.49 -0.17 -10.27
C PRO A 75 0.09 -0.46 -8.82
N LEU A 76 -0.39 -1.66 -8.58
CA LEU A 76 -0.55 -2.19 -7.23
C LEU A 76 0.81 -2.33 -6.55
N TYR A 77 0.84 -2.11 -5.25
CA TYR A 77 2.03 -2.39 -4.44
C TYR A 77 2.32 -3.89 -4.44
N ARG A 78 3.61 -4.29 -4.42
CA ARG A 78 4.06 -5.70 -4.43
C ARG A 78 3.58 -6.49 -5.66
N LEU A 79 3.48 -5.84 -6.81
CA LEU A 79 2.99 -6.45 -8.05
C LEU A 79 3.78 -7.70 -8.47
N ARG A 80 5.09 -7.74 -8.20
CA ARG A 80 5.93 -8.91 -8.41
C ARG A 80 5.47 -10.12 -7.60
N ASP A 81 5.10 -9.92 -6.33
CA ASP A 81 4.65 -11.01 -5.46
C ASP A 81 3.30 -11.55 -5.92
N LEU A 82 2.41 -10.65 -6.39
CA LEU A 82 1.14 -11.04 -7.01
C LEU A 82 1.36 -11.90 -8.25
N ALA A 83 2.31 -11.53 -9.11
CA ALA A 83 2.64 -12.27 -10.31
C ALA A 83 3.28 -13.64 -10.02
N ALA A 84 4.08 -13.72 -8.94
CA ALA A 84 4.72 -14.97 -8.53
C ALA A 84 3.76 -15.98 -7.90
N GLN A 85 2.57 -15.54 -7.44
CA GLN A 85 1.59 -16.37 -6.74
C GLN A 85 0.18 -16.16 -7.36
N PRO A 86 -0.04 -16.58 -8.62
CA PRO A 86 -1.26 -16.23 -9.36
C PRO A 86 -2.54 -16.86 -8.80
N ASP A 87 -2.45 -18.00 -8.14
CA ASP A 87 -3.60 -18.78 -7.66
C ASP A 87 -3.96 -18.50 -6.20
N ASP A 88 -3.07 -17.83 -5.45
CA ASP A 88 -3.27 -17.58 -4.04
C ASP A 88 -4.29 -16.45 -3.78
N PRO A 89 -5.07 -16.53 -2.69
CA PRO A 89 -5.93 -15.44 -2.26
C PRO A 89 -5.10 -14.20 -1.94
N VAL A 90 -5.63 -13.03 -2.30
CA VAL A 90 -4.93 -11.75 -2.09
C VAL A 90 -5.67 -10.92 -1.06
N ILE A 91 -4.94 -10.39 -0.07
CA ILE A 91 -5.48 -9.39 0.85
C ILE A 91 -5.18 -8.00 0.28
N VAL A 92 -6.22 -7.18 0.15
CA VAL A 92 -6.11 -5.75 -0.21
C VAL A 92 -6.39 -4.91 1.03
N CYS A 93 -5.44 -4.08 1.42
CA CYS A 93 -5.55 -3.14 2.53
C CYS A 93 -5.27 -1.70 2.06
N GLU A 94 -5.48 -0.68 2.92
CA GLU A 94 -5.41 0.71 2.48
C GLU A 94 -4.00 1.24 2.23
N GLY A 95 -2.97 0.71 2.90
CA GLY A 95 -1.63 1.29 2.79
C GLY A 95 -0.51 0.27 2.80
N GLU A 96 0.64 0.69 2.27
CA GLU A 96 1.84 -0.15 2.12
C GLU A 96 2.34 -0.72 3.45
N TRP A 97 2.18 0.04 4.54
CA TRP A 97 2.58 -0.40 5.88
C TRP A 97 1.80 -1.64 6.32
N CYS A 98 0.48 -1.65 6.10
CA CYS A 98 -0.37 -2.80 6.38
C CYS A 98 -0.05 -3.97 5.46
N ALA A 99 0.14 -3.73 4.16
CA ALA A 99 0.51 -4.76 3.20
C ALA A 99 1.85 -5.41 3.55
N ASP A 100 2.85 -4.64 4.00
CA ASP A 100 4.14 -5.17 4.46
C ASP A 100 4.02 -5.99 5.75
N ALA A 101 3.15 -5.57 6.68
CA ALA A 101 2.89 -6.31 7.92
C ALA A 101 2.23 -7.66 7.63
N LEU A 102 1.20 -7.69 6.79
CA LEU A 102 0.53 -8.91 6.34
C LEU A 102 1.49 -9.85 5.60
N ALA A 103 2.33 -9.31 4.73
CA ALA A 103 3.33 -10.10 4.02
C ALA A 103 4.39 -10.71 4.94
N LYS A 104 4.82 -10.00 5.99
CA LYS A 104 5.70 -10.56 7.02
C LYS A 104 5.05 -11.70 7.81
N ALA A 105 3.71 -11.68 7.93
CA ALA A 105 2.93 -12.75 8.52
C ALA A 105 2.66 -13.92 7.55
N GLY A 106 3.16 -13.85 6.31
CA GLY A 106 3.04 -14.92 5.31
C GLY A 106 1.85 -14.79 4.38
N ALA A 107 1.08 -13.70 4.44
CA ALA A 107 -0.05 -13.48 3.54
C ALA A 107 0.38 -12.79 2.23
N LEU A 108 -0.26 -13.13 1.12
CA LEU A 108 -0.13 -12.38 -0.11
C LEU A 108 -0.98 -11.11 -0.01
N ALA A 109 -0.33 -9.95 0.14
CA ALA A 109 -1.01 -8.69 0.40
C ALA A 109 -0.56 -7.58 -0.56
N THR A 110 -1.50 -6.68 -0.87
CA THR A 110 -1.29 -5.52 -1.73
C THR A 110 -2.12 -4.31 -1.28
N THR A 111 -1.89 -3.19 -1.91
CA THR A 111 -2.66 -1.95 -1.75
C THR A 111 -2.59 -1.09 -3.00
N SER A 112 -3.58 -0.23 -3.19
CA SER A 112 -3.54 0.89 -4.15
C SER A 112 -2.81 2.13 -3.61
N GLY A 113 -2.44 2.10 -2.31
CA GLY A 113 -1.59 3.09 -1.66
C GLY A 113 -2.31 4.18 -0.85
N ALA A 114 -3.61 4.39 -1.05
CA ALA A 114 -4.41 5.36 -0.29
C ALA A 114 -5.91 5.14 -0.50
N ALA A 115 -6.73 5.59 0.45
CA ALA A 115 -8.19 5.47 0.40
C ALA A 115 -8.84 6.13 -0.82
N ASP A 116 -8.22 7.17 -1.39
CA ASP A 116 -8.72 7.89 -2.59
C ASP A 116 -8.15 7.38 -3.91
N SER A 117 -7.40 6.28 -3.90
CA SER A 117 -6.68 5.77 -5.07
C SER A 117 -7.42 4.68 -5.84
N ALA A 118 -8.56 4.18 -5.36
CA ALA A 118 -9.30 3.07 -5.97
C ALA A 118 -9.53 3.25 -7.48
N GLY A 119 -10.07 4.39 -7.90
CA GLY A 119 -10.35 4.69 -9.31
C GLY A 119 -9.14 5.08 -10.16
N LYS A 120 -7.95 5.22 -9.55
CA LYS A 120 -6.70 5.63 -10.23
C LYS A 120 -5.73 4.46 -10.39
N THR A 121 -6.09 3.28 -9.91
CA THR A 121 -5.21 2.10 -9.83
C THR A 121 -5.57 1.09 -10.92
N ASP A 122 -4.55 0.46 -11.48
CA ASP A 122 -4.70 -0.68 -12.37
C ASP A 122 -4.89 -1.97 -11.55
N TRP A 123 -6.13 -2.44 -11.50
CA TRP A 123 -6.52 -3.64 -10.77
C TRP A 123 -6.45 -4.93 -11.60
N ARG A 124 -6.05 -4.86 -12.87
CA ARG A 124 -6.06 -6.02 -13.79
C ARG A 124 -5.22 -7.21 -13.28
N ALA A 125 -4.19 -6.96 -12.50
CA ALA A 125 -3.38 -8.02 -11.86
C ALA A 125 -4.17 -8.91 -10.88
N LEU A 126 -5.36 -8.48 -10.47
CA LEU A 126 -6.25 -9.25 -9.59
C LEU A 126 -7.42 -9.91 -10.34
N ALA A 127 -7.54 -9.73 -11.65
CA ALA A 127 -8.67 -10.27 -12.43
C ALA A 127 -8.88 -11.77 -12.18
N GLY A 128 -10.13 -12.17 -11.88
CA GLY A 128 -10.54 -13.56 -11.66
C GLY A 128 -10.09 -14.18 -10.32
N ARG A 129 -9.35 -13.43 -9.48
CA ARG A 129 -8.78 -13.96 -8.21
C ARG A 129 -9.78 -13.91 -7.07
N ARG A 130 -9.47 -14.66 -6.01
CA ARG A 130 -10.10 -14.51 -4.69
C ARG A 130 -9.43 -13.35 -3.95
N VAL A 131 -10.21 -12.35 -3.57
CA VAL A 131 -9.70 -11.15 -2.91
C VAL A 131 -10.41 -10.92 -1.59
N ILE A 132 -9.63 -10.62 -0.56
CA ILE A 132 -10.10 -10.27 0.76
C ILE A 132 -9.79 -8.79 0.97
N LEU A 133 -10.80 -7.95 1.06
CA LEU A 133 -10.66 -6.54 1.38
C LEU A 133 -10.59 -6.38 2.90
N TRP A 134 -9.53 -5.76 3.38
CA TRP A 134 -9.32 -5.45 4.78
C TRP A 134 -9.23 -3.94 4.96
N PRO A 135 -10.37 -3.25 5.11
CA PRO A 135 -10.42 -1.80 5.28
C PRO A 135 -9.93 -1.37 6.66
N ASP A 136 -9.53 -0.10 6.80
CA ASP A 136 -9.38 0.53 8.09
C ASP A 136 -10.78 0.68 8.75
N ASN A 137 -10.82 0.68 10.09
CA ASN A 137 -12.09 0.71 10.84
C ASN A 137 -12.63 2.15 10.96
N ASP A 138 -12.91 2.76 9.81
CA ASP A 138 -13.51 4.09 9.72
C ASP A 138 -14.35 4.23 8.43
N GLU A 139 -15.07 5.35 8.32
CA GLU A 139 -15.91 5.61 7.14
C GLU A 139 -15.11 5.71 5.82
N ALA A 140 -13.85 6.17 5.86
CA ALA A 140 -13.01 6.27 4.67
C ALA A 140 -12.62 4.88 4.18
N GLY A 141 -12.26 3.98 5.11
CA GLY A 141 -11.99 2.58 4.83
C GLY A 141 -13.20 1.84 4.25
N GLN A 142 -14.38 2.07 4.79
CA GLN A 142 -15.60 1.47 4.24
C GLN A 142 -15.88 1.96 2.81
N ARG A 143 -15.79 3.26 2.55
CA ARG A 143 -15.95 3.81 1.18
C ARG A 143 -14.91 3.27 0.21
N TYR A 144 -13.67 3.12 0.68
CA TYR A 144 -12.61 2.51 -0.11
C TYR A 144 -12.93 1.05 -0.45
N ALA A 145 -13.34 0.24 0.54
CA ALA A 145 -13.70 -1.16 0.33
C ALA A 145 -14.85 -1.31 -0.66
N ASP A 146 -15.89 -0.49 -0.55
CA ASP A 146 -17.04 -0.52 -1.47
C ASP A 146 -16.61 -0.18 -2.91
N ALA A 147 -15.78 0.85 -3.08
CA ALA A 147 -15.29 1.25 -4.40
C ALA A 147 -14.40 0.17 -5.02
N VAL A 148 -13.49 -0.41 -4.25
CA VAL A 148 -12.60 -1.49 -4.72
C VAL A 148 -13.39 -2.76 -5.01
N ALA A 149 -14.37 -3.12 -4.17
CA ALA A 149 -15.22 -4.28 -4.38
C ALA A 149 -15.95 -4.19 -5.73
N ALA A 150 -16.54 -3.04 -6.05
CA ALA A 150 -17.23 -2.83 -7.32
C ALA A 150 -16.30 -3.04 -8.53
N ILE A 151 -15.05 -2.54 -8.47
CA ILE A 151 -14.05 -2.70 -9.52
C ILE A 151 -13.65 -4.18 -9.65
N LEU A 152 -13.37 -4.85 -8.55
CA LEU A 152 -12.92 -6.24 -8.54
C LEU A 152 -14.00 -7.22 -8.99
N LEU A 153 -15.25 -6.99 -8.61
CA LEU A 153 -16.40 -7.77 -9.11
C LEU A 153 -16.55 -7.64 -10.64
N ALA A 154 -16.35 -6.44 -11.17
CA ALA A 154 -16.36 -6.21 -12.62
C ALA A 154 -15.19 -6.91 -13.35
N LEU A 155 -14.07 -7.17 -12.64
CA LEU A 155 -12.93 -7.95 -13.13
C LEU A 155 -13.10 -9.46 -12.91
N GLY A 156 -14.28 -9.93 -12.50
CA GLY A 156 -14.57 -11.36 -12.28
C GLY A 156 -13.96 -11.95 -11.00
N CYS A 157 -13.54 -11.11 -10.05
CA CYS A 157 -13.01 -11.59 -8.76
C CYS A 157 -14.11 -12.13 -7.87
N THR A 158 -13.74 -13.07 -6.98
CA THR A 158 -14.54 -13.42 -5.80
C THR A 158 -14.08 -12.55 -4.64
N VAL A 159 -14.95 -11.67 -4.13
CA VAL A 159 -14.60 -10.65 -3.14
C VAL A 159 -15.21 -10.97 -1.79
N PHE A 160 -14.39 -10.91 -0.74
CA PHE A 160 -14.78 -10.95 0.67
C PHE A 160 -14.36 -9.65 1.33
N ILE A 161 -15.20 -9.11 2.22
CA ILE A 161 -14.87 -7.91 3.00
C ILE A 161 -14.79 -8.32 4.47
N VAL A 162 -13.69 -7.98 5.12
CA VAL A 162 -13.50 -8.23 6.55
C VAL A 162 -14.34 -7.24 7.34
N ASP A 163 -15.21 -7.76 8.20
CA ASP A 163 -15.92 -6.93 9.18
C ASP A 163 -14.97 -6.64 10.36
N VAL A 164 -14.30 -5.50 10.29
CA VAL A 164 -13.28 -5.11 11.27
C VAL A 164 -13.91 -4.80 12.63
N ALA A 165 -15.16 -4.36 12.68
CA ALA A 165 -15.88 -4.10 13.94
C ALA A 165 -16.06 -5.39 14.74
N VAL A 166 -16.42 -6.49 14.08
CA VAL A 166 -16.55 -7.81 14.71
C VAL A 166 -15.19 -8.32 15.21
N LEU A 167 -14.09 -8.09 14.47
CA LEU A 167 -12.75 -8.50 14.91
C LEU A 167 -12.29 -7.76 16.17
N VAL A 168 -12.61 -6.47 16.29
CA VAL A 168 -12.29 -5.69 17.49
C VAL A 168 -13.05 -6.21 18.69
N ASP A 169 -14.34 -6.53 18.54
CA ASP A 169 -15.17 -7.08 19.62
C ASP A 169 -14.66 -8.45 20.10
N VAL A 170 -14.22 -9.31 19.19
CA VAL A 170 -13.62 -10.61 19.53
C VAL A 170 -12.29 -10.44 20.27
N ALA A 171 -11.45 -9.50 19.87
CA ALA A 171 -10.17 -9.23 20.54
C ALA A 171 -10.38 -8.71 21.97
N VAL A 172 -11.39 -7.87 22.21
CA VAL A 172 -11.76 -7.38 23.55
C VAL A 172 -12.27 -8.52 24.44
N LEU A 173 -12.97 -9.51 23.88
CA LEU A 173 -13.45 -10.66 24.65
C LEU A 173 -12.34 -11.65 25.04
N VAL A 174 -11.27 -11.73 24.24
CA VAL A 174 -10.12 -12.61 24.54
C VAL A 174 -9.18 -12.01 25.59
N ASP A 175 -9.06 -10.69 25.68
CA ASP A 175 -8.23 -10.00 26.68
C ASP A 175 -8.85 -10.00 28.11
N VAL A 176 -10.07 -10.49 28.29
CA VAL A 176 -10.74 -10.57 29.61
C VAL A 176 -10.49 -11.90 30.33
N GLU A 177 -9.87 -12.90 29.69
CA GLU A 177 -9.64 -14.24 30.26
C GLU A 177 -8.15 -14.53 30.63
N VAL A 178 -7.31 -13.49 30.87
CA VAL A 178 -5.92 -13.68 31.35
C VAL A 178 -5.69 -13.05 32.69
#